data_de60b53a3aedab5a05076a21a143af70
#
_entry.id   de60b53a3aedab5a05076a21a143af70
#
_cell.length_a   1.000
_cell.length_b   1.000
_cell.length_c   1.000
_cell.angle_alpha   90.00
_cell.angle_beta   90.00
_cell.angle_gamma   90.00
#
_symmetry.space_group_name_H-M   'P 1'
#
loop_
_entity.id
_entity.type
_entity.pdbx_description
1 polymer ?
#
loop_
_entity_poly.entity_id
_entity_poly.type
_entity_poly.pdbx_seq_one_letter_code
_entity_poly.pdbx_strand_id
1 'polypeptide(L)'
;KNLWSDKGEGEKISFYKSYDEIDEVFYIIRKIKELISKGTPYKDIAILYRTNAQSRVFEQELLKQNIPFRIVGSFYFYSRKEIKDLLAYLRLILNSDDDISLIRCINTPKRGIGPKTISEIEANASNYNTSMYEAIKDGKALEFKKIIEELKEDLKSCTLTEFIDKVLDKSGMRNALKEEKSLEADIRLENLEEFKSVTKNFEERVGIISLEEFLTEISLVSDIEEYKDDPNRITLMTVH
;
A
#
# COMPACT_ATOMS: atom_id res chain seq x y z
N LYS A 1 -13.31 -30.44 -22.69
CA LYS A 1 -11.93 -30.50 -23.17
C LYS A 1 -11.16 -31.43 -22.23
N ASN A 2 -10.58 -32.51 -22.76
CA ASN A 2 -9.68 -33.36 -21.97
C ASN A 2 -8.30 -32.72 -22.02
N LEU A 3 -7.76 -32.39 -20.85
CA LEU A 3 -6.38 -31.93 -20.67
C LEU A 3 -5.47 -33.16 -20.80
N TRP A 4 -4.37 -33.03 -21.51
CA TRP A 4 -3.36 -34.08 -21.63
C TRP A 4 -1.95 -33.48 -21.45
N SER A 5 -1.01 -34.29 -21.08
CA SER A 5 0.40 -33.93 -20.94
C SER A 5 1.26 -35.07 -21.49
N ASP A 6 2.35 -34.69 -22.12
CA ASP A 6 3.40 -35.61 -22.59
C ASP A 6 4.47 -35.91 -21.53
N LYS A 7 4.39 -35.21 -20.37
CA LYS A 7 5.38 -35.30 -19.29
C LYS A 7 5.14 -36.43 -18.28
N GLY A 8 4.10 -37.28 -18.53
CA GLY A 8 3.75 -38.35 -17.60
C GLY A 8 3.09 -37.86 -16.29
N GLU A 9 3.05 -38.73 -15.28
CA GLU A 9 2.49 -38.39 -13.97
C GLU A 9 3.51 -37.58 -13.17
N GLY A 10 3.08 -36.37 -12.69
CA GLY A 10 3.85 -35.53 -11.80
C GLY A 10 3.50 -35.75 -10.30
N GLU A 11 3.98 -34.87 -9.47
CA GLU A 11 3.62 -34.84 -8.05
C GLU A 11 2.11 -34.58 -7.87
N LYS A 12 1.52 -35.20 -6.87
CA LYS A 12 0.09 -35.02 -6.55
C LYS A 12 -0.18 -33.61 -6.06
N ILE A 13 -1.33 -33.05 -6.49
CA ILE A 13 -1.82 -31.77 -6.02
C ILE A 13 -2.09 -31.86 -4.51
N SER A 14 -1.48 -30.97 -3.74
CA SER A 14 -1.77 -30.79 -2.33
C SER A 14 -2.84 -29.72 -2.14
N PHE A 15 -3.82 -30.00 -1.29
CA PHE A 15 -4.87 -29.04 -0.92
C PHE A 15 -4.74 -28.70 0.56
N TYR A 16 -4.80 -27.43 0.88
CA TYR A 16 -4.82 -26.91 2.23
C TYR A 16 -5.95 -25.89 2.39
N LYS A 17 -6.78 -26.01 3.40
CA LYS A 17 -7.80 -25.04 3.76
C LYS A 17 -7.32 -24.28 5.00
N SER A 18 -6.91 -23.05 4.79
CA SER A 18 -6.50 -22.14 5.86
C SER A 18 -7.69 -21.59 6.66
N TYR A 19 -7.42 -21.12 7.86
CA TYR A 19 -8.39 -20.40 8.70
C TYR A 19 -8.51 -18.93 8.25
N ASP A 20 -7.40 -18.32 7.87
CA ASP A 20 -7.27 -16.94 7.41
C ASP A 20 -6.09 -16.80 6.43
N GLU A 21 -5.87 -15.58 5.94
CA GLU A 21 -4.78 -15.27 5.03
C GLU A 21 -3.38 -15.44 5.66
N ILE A 22 -3.25 -15.29 6.96
CA ILE A 22 -1.98 -15.42 7.68
C ILE A 22 -1.60 -16.90 7.79
N ASP A 23 -2.54 -17.77 8.16
CA ASP A 23 -2.36 -19.22 8.19
C ASP A 23 -2.02 -19.77 6.79
N GLU A 24 -2.67 -19.25 5.73
CA GLU A 24 -2.35 -19.58 4.34
C GLU A 24 -0.87 -19.29 4.02
N VAL A 25 -0.42 -18.10 4.33
CA VAL A 25 0.95 -17.67 4.04
C VAL A 25 1.96 -18.49 4.84
N PHE A 26 1.71 -18.77 6.12
CA PHE A 26 2.60 -19.64 6.92
C PHE A 26 2.68 -21.05 6.35
N TYR A 27 1.57 -21.62 5.88
CA TYR A 27 1.59 -22.91 5.20
C TYR A 27 2.47 -22.87 3.94
N ILE A 28 2.32 -21.84 3.11
CA ILE A 28 3.09 -21.68 1.88
C ILE A 28 4.58 -21.49 2.19
N ILE A 29 4.93 -20.64 3.15
CA ILE A 29 6.33 -20.44 3.58
C ILE A 29 6.95 -21.77 4.05
N ARG A 30 6.23 -22.56 4.81
CA ARG A 30 6.69 -23.88 5.24
C ARG A 30 6.95 -24.79 4.03
N LYS A 31 6.06 -24.77 3.01
CA LYS A 31 6.23 -25.53 1.76
C LYS A 31 7.42 -25.06 0.96
N ILE A 32 7.63 -23.75 0.88
CA ILE A 32 8.82 -23.18 0.24
C ILE A 32 10.09 -23.69 0.91
N LYS A 33 10.19 -23.61 2.23
CA LYS A 33 11.35 -24.09 3.00
C LYS A 33 11.59 -25.58 2.79
N GLU A 34 10.53 -26.39 2.72
CA GLU A 34 10.61 -27.81 2.40
C GLU A 34 11.20 -28.04 1.00
N LEU A 35 10.74 -27.34 -0.02
CA LEU A 35 11.24 -27.44 -1.39
C LEU A 35 12.71 -27.02 -1.49
N ILE A 36 13.08 -25.91 -0.86
CA ILE A 36 14.47 -25.42 -0.81
C ILE A 36 15.37 -26.47 -0.13
N SER A 37 14.93 -27.09 0.97
CA SER A 37 15.71 -28.14 1.65
C SER A 37 15.94 -29.39 0.81
N LYS A 38 15.07 -29.64 -0.19
CA LYS A 38 15.18 -30.70 -1.20
C LYS A 38 15.98 -30.29 -2.43
N GLY A 39 16.53 -29.06 -2.45
CA GLY A 39 17.38 -28.56 -3.54
C GLY A 39 16.66 -27.81 -4.66
N THR A 40 15.35 -27.53 -4.53
CA THR A 40 14.62 -26.71 -5.50
C THR A 40 15.05 -25.24 -5.37
N PRO A 41 15.58 -24.57 -6.40
CA PRO A 41 15.97 -23.17 -6.31
C PRO A 41 14.74 -22.26 -6.26
N TYR A 42 14.85 -21.08 -5.64
CA TYR A 42 13.76 -20.11 -5.51
C TYR A 42 13.14 -19.72 -6.86
N LYS A 43 13.96 -19.61 -7.92
CA LYS A 43 13.50 -19.23 -9.27
C LYS A 43 12.51 -20.23 -9.89
N ASP A 44 12.46 -21.44 -9.41
CA ASP A 44 11.57 -22.51 -9.90
C ASP A 44 10.27 -22.58 -9.09
N ILE A 45 10.07 -21.66 -8.16
CA ILE A 45 8.87 -21.54 -7.33
C ILE A 45 8.07 -20.30 -7.75
N ALA A 46 6.76 -20.46 -7.95
CA ALA A 46 5.83 -19.38 -8.22
C ALA A 46 4.64 -19.43 -7.26
N ILE A 47 4.21 -18.26 -6.78
CA ILE A 47 2.98 -18.08 -6.02
C ILE A 47 1.99 -17.34 -6.92
N LEU A 48 0.84 -17.98 -7.18
CA LEU A 48 -0.22 -17.43 -8.02
C LEU A 48 -1.40 -17.04 -7.13
N TYR A 49 -1.92 -15.83 -7.31
CA TYR A 49 -3.07 -15.31 -6.58
C TYR A 49 -4.09 -14.67 -7.52
N ARG A 50 -5.29 -14.41 -7.02
CA ARG A 50 -6.39 -13.87 -7.83
C ARG A 50 -6.29 -12.37 -8.04
N THR A 51 -6.07 -11.61 -6.98
CA THR A 51 -6.02 -10.14 -6.99
C THR A 51 -4.69 -9.62 -6.47
N ASN A 52 -4.27 -8.46 -6.97
CA ASN A 52 -3.03 -7.83 -6.55
C ASN A 52 -2.99 -7.52 -5.05
N ALA A 53 -4.14 -7.26 -4.42
CA ALA A 53 -4.23 -7.00 -2.98
C ALA A 53 -3.69 -8.17 -2.16
N GLN A 54 -3.95 -9.40 -2.58
CA GLN A 54 -3.48 -10.61 -1.89
C GLN A 54 -1.95 -10.73 -1.80
N SER A 55 -1.19 -10.04 -2.68
CA SER A 55 0.28 -10.12 -2.63
C SER A 55 0.88 -9.58 -1.34
N ARG A 56 0.22 -8.62 -0.67
CA ARG A 56 0.73 -7.92 0.50
C ARG A 56 1.19 -8.85 1.63
N VAL A 57 0.36 -9.81 2.01
CA VAL A 57 0.67 -10.72 3.13
C VAL A 57 1.87 -11.61 2.76
N PHE A 58 1.95 -12.06 1.49
CA PHE A 58 3.12 -12.79 0.97
C PHE A 58 4.37 -11.91 0.97
N GLU A 59 4.29 -10.68 0.47
CA GLU A 59 5.41 -9.72 0.45
C GLU A 59 5.99 -9.54 1.85
N GLN A 60 5.13 -9.21 2.82
CA GLN A 60 5.55 -8.99 4.21
C GLN A 60 6.20 -10.23 4.83
N GLU A 61 5.62 -11.41 4.64
CA GLU A 61 6.15 -12.60 5.29
C GLU A 61 7.41 -13.12 4.60
N LEU A 62 7.51 -13.05 3.26
CA LEU A 62 8.72 -13.37 2.53
C LEU A 62 9.89 -12.45 2.94
N LEU A 63 9.62 -11.15 3.12
CA LEU A 63 10.60 -10.18 3.64
C LEU A 63 11.08 -10.54 5.04
N LYS A 64 10.16 -10.80 5.99
CA LYS A 64 10.49 -11.21 7.36
C LYS A 64 11.36 -12.47 7.41
N GLN A 65 11.12 -13.40 6.49
CA GLN A 65 11.88 -14.65 6.41
C GLN A 65 13.15 -14.54 5.57
N ASN A 66 13.49 -13.35 5.05
CA ASN A 66 14.60 -13.10 4.11
C ASN A 66 14.55 -14.02 2.88
N ILE A 67 13.37 -14.32 2.36
CA ILE A 67 13.17 -15.12 1.16
C ILE A 67 13.10 -14.17 -0.04
N PRO A 68 14.00 -14.28 -1.03
CA PRO A 68 14.03 -13.39 -2.18
C PRO A 68 12.84 -13.64 -3.11
N PHE A 69 12.15 -12.58 -3.52
CA PHE A 69 11.02 -12.66 -4.44
C PHE A 69 10.98 -11.49 -5.42
N ARG A 70 10.16 -11.63 -6.46
CA ARG A 70 9.79 -10.57 -7.40
C ARG A 70 8.30 -10.63 -7.68
N ILE A 71 7.71 -9.48 -7.98
CA ILE A 71 6.33 -9.39 -8.45
C ILE A 71 6.35 -9.17 -9.95
N VAL A 72 5.50 -9.91 -10.67
CA VAL A 72 5.32 -9.77 -12.11
C VAL A 72 3.95 -9.19 -12.40
N GLY A 73 3.91 -8.13 -13.23
CA GLY A 73 2.67 -7.48 -13.65
C GLY A 73 2.11 -6.45 -12.65
N SER A 74 2.77 -6.20 -11.53
CA SER A 74 2.37 -5.19 -10.55
C SER A 74 3.57 -4.61 -9.82
N PHE A 75 3.34 -3.50 -9.10
CA PHE A 75 4.28 -2.94 -8.14
C PHE A 75 4.13 -3.61 -6.77
N TYR A 76 5.18 -3.57 -5.95
CA TYR A 76 5.10 -3.88 -4.53
C TYR A 76 3.98 -3.08 -3.85
N PHE A 77 3.34 -3.65 -2.84
CA PHE A 77 2.13 -3.10 -2.25
C PHE A 77 2.28 -1.64 -1.83
N TYR A 78 3.32 -1.31 -1.06
CA TYR A 78 3.55 0.07 -0.60
C TYR A 78 4.08 1.01 -1.69
N SER A 79 4.52 0.48 -2.82
CA SER A 79 4.94 1.26 -3.99
C SER A 79 3.81 1.62 -4.94
N ARG A 80 2.59 1.07 -4.75
CA ARG A 80 1.41 1.38 -5.56
C ARG A 80 1.01 2.83 -5.39
N LYS A 81 0.54 3.43 -6.50
CA LYS A 81 0.22 4.86 -6.54
C LYS A 81 -0.78 5.27 -5.47
N GLU A 82 -1.91 4.58 -5.38
CA GLU A 82 -3.00 4.86 -4.44
C GLU A 82 -2.55 4.72 -2.97
N ILE A 83 -1.67 3.77 -2.69
CA ILE A 83 -1.09 3.59 -1.35
C ILE A 83 -0.13 4.72 -1.02
N LYS A 84 0.77 5.09 -1.95
CA LYS A 84 1.65 6.25 -1.77
C LYS A 84 0.87 7.56 -1.63
N ASP A 85 -0.25 7.70 -2.32
CA ASP A 85 -1.12 8.88 -2.22
C ASP A 85 -1.79 8.93 -0.84
N LEU A 86 -2.31 7.80 -0.35
CA LEU A 86 -2.85 7.70 1.02
C LEU A 86 -1.78 7.99 2.08
N LEU A 87 -0.58 7.39 1.95
CA LEU A 87 0.53 7.65 2.88
C LEU A 87 0.94 9.12 2.90
N ALA A 88 0.87 9.82 1.75
CA ALA A 88 1.13 11.26 1.71
C ALA A 88 0.11 12.06 2.52
N TYR A 89 -1.18 11.70 2.47
CA TYR A 89 -2.19 12.29 3.36
C TYR A 89 -1.85 12.07 4.83
N LEU A 90 -1.53 10.85 5.21
CA LEU A 90 -1.22 10.50 6.60
C LEU A 90 0.01 11.24 7.12
N ARG A 91 1.07 11.34 6.31
CA ARG A 91 2.28 12.09 6.64
C ARG A 91 2.02 13.58 6.81
N LEU A 92 1.26 14.18 5.88
CA LEU A 92 0.91 15.59 5.94
C LEU A 92 0.04 15.94 7.16
N ILE A 93 -0.88 15.05 7.54
CA ILE A 93 -1.71 15.20 8.74
C ILE A 93 -0.83 15.20 10.01
N LEU A 94 0.17 14.32 10.05
CA LEU A 94 1.11 14.22 11.17
C LEU A 94 2.10 15.40 11.20
N ASN A 95 2.63 15.75 10.03
CA ASN A 95 3.60 16.83 9.87
C ASN A 95 3.22 17.76 8.71
N SER A 96 2.71 18.94 9.04
CA SER A 96 2.30 19.95 8.05
C SER A 96 3.47 20.58 7.28
N ASP A 97 4.71 20.40 7.75
CA ASP A 97 5.91 20.92 7.09
C ASP A 97 6.48 19.94 6.05
N ASP A 98 5.80 18.79 5.83
CA ASP A 98 6.14 17.84 4.76
C ASP A 98 5.61 18.33 3.39
N ASP A 99 6.37 19.22 2.77
CA ASP A 99 6.05 19.79 1.45
C ASP A 99 5.99 18.72 0.35
N ILE A 100 6.75 17.63 0.46
CA ILE A 100 6.74 16.52 -0.50
C ILE A 100 5.37 15.82 -0.45
N SER A 101 4.90 15.51 0.74
CA SER A 101 3.58 14.91 0.94
C SER A 101 2.47 15.86 0.54
N LEU A 102 2.60 17.16 0.82
CA LEU A 102 1.65 18.19 0.38
C LEU A 102 1.53 18.22 -1.15
N ILE A 103 2.63 18.35 -1.88
CA ILE A 103 2.65 18.40 -3.35
C ILE A 103 2.00 17.15 -3.93
N ARG A 104 2.22 15.98 -3.31
CA ARG A 104 1.66 14.72 -3.77
C ARG A 104 0.14 14.64 -3.60
N CYS A 105 -0.40 15.06 -2.46
CA CYS A 105 -1.81 14.84 -2.12
C CYS A 105 -2.74 16.03 -2.38
N ILE A 106 -2.23 17.25 -2.51
CA ILE A 106 -3.05 18.48 -2.65
C ILE A 106 -4.03 18.42 -3.84
N ASN A 107 -3.65 17.77 -4.93
CA ASN A 107 -4.50 17.58 -6.12
C ASN A 107 -4.83 16.10 -6.38
N THR A 108 -4.81 15.27 -5.36
CA THR A 108 -5.19 13.85 -5.42
C THR A 108 -6.31 13.56 -4.41
N PRO A 109 -7.56 13.29 -4.84
CA PRO A 109 -8.06 13.30 -6.22
C PRO A 109 -8.01 14.70 -6.86
N LYS A 110 -8.24 14.78 -8.17
CA LYS A 110 -8.19 16.05 -8.91
C LYS A 110 -9.14 17.11 -8.32
N ARG A 111 -8.58 18.23 -7.87
CA ARG A 111 -9.31 19.40 -7.31
C ARG A 111 -9.19 20.64 -8.21
N GLY A 112 -8.48 20.52 -9.34
CA GLY A 112 -8.18 21.68 -10.19
C GLY A 112 -7.10 22.60 -9.59
N ILE A 113 -6.23 22.04 -8.72
CA ILE A 113 -5.02 22.68 -8.23
C ILE A 113 -3.89 22.25 -9.16
N GLY A 114 -3.53 23.13 -10.08
CA GLY A 114 -2.54 22.85 -11.11
C GLY A 114 -1.11 23.26 -10.70
N PRO A 115 -0.11 22.95 -11.54
CA PRO A 115 1.28 23.31 -11.28
C PRO A 115 1.51 24.80 -11.00
N LYS A 116 0.74 25.68 -11.67
CA LYS A 116 0.83 27.13 -11.45
C LYS A 116 0.50 27.51 -10.00
N THR A 117 -0.61 27.01 -9.48
CA THR A 117 -1.02 27.26 -8.07
C THR A 117 0.01 26.70 -7.10
N ILE A 118 0.57 25.50 -7.38
CA ILE A 118 1.62 24.91 -6.53
C ILE A 118 2.86 25.79 -6.54
N SER A 119 3.32 26.27 -7.71
CA SER A 119 4.47 27.17 -7.79
C SER A 119 4.24 28.53 -7.10
N GLU A 120 3.01 29.06 -7.13
CA GLU A 120 2.64 30.28 -6.40
C GLU A 120 2.71 30.05 -4.86
N ILE A 121 2.24 28.91 -4.37
CA ILE A 121 2.34 28.53 -2.95
C ILE A 121 3.81 28.39 -2.55
N GLU A 122 4.63 27.70 -3.36
CA GLU A 122 6.06 27.51 -3.13
C GLU A 122 6.82 28.85 -3.07
N ALA A 123 6.54 29.76 -4.01
CA ALA A 123 7.12 31.09 -4.02
C ALA A 123 6.73 31.90 -2.74
N ASN A 124 5.46 31.82 -2.33
CA ASN A 124 5.00 32.46 -1.11
C ASN A 124 5.66 31.86 0.13
N ALA A 125 5.78 30.54 0.22
CA ALA A 125 6.47 29.84 1.29
C ALA A 125 7.93 30.33 1.45
N SER A 126 8.64 30.39 0.32
CA SER A 126 10.01 30.88 0.25
C SER A 126 10.13 32.36 0.68
N ASN A 127 9.22 33.21 0.21
CA ASN A 127 9.23 34.66 0.53
C ASN A 127 8.98 34.94 2.01
N TYR A 128 8.14 34.14 2.66
CA TYR A 128 7.79 34.30 4.08
C TYR A 128 8.57 33.38 5.02
N ASN A 129 9.47 32.56 4.47
CA ASN A 129 10.25 31.57 5.23
C ASN A 129 9.35 30.66 6.10
N THR A 130 8.31 30.13 5.47
CA THR A 130 7.33 29.21 6.08
C THR A 130 7.23 27.93 5.25
N SER A 131 6.52 26.89 5.76
CA SER A 131 6.18 25.74 4.95
C SER A 131 5.17 26.10 3.85
N MET A 132 5.10 25.28 2.79
CA MET A 132 4.08 25.46 1.74
C MET A 132 2.67 25.38 2.33
N TYR A 133 2.44 24.52 3.33
CA TYR A 133 1.14 24.38 3.99
C TYR A 133 0.72 25.68 4.69
N GLU A 134 1.62 26.34 5.40
CA GLU A 134 1.37 27.64 6.03
C GLU A 134 1.13 28.75 5.01
N ALA A 135 1.79 28.67 3.85
CA ALA A 135 1.65 29.65 2.78
C ALA A 135 0.31 29.55 2.02
N ILE A 136 -0.49 28.51 2.23
CA ILE A 136 -1.85 28.39 1.65
C ILE A 136 -2.78 29.39 2.32
N LYS A 137 -3.32 30.36 1.55
CA LYS A 137 -4.17 31.46 2.07
C LYS A 137 -5.58 31.48 1.47
N ASP A 138 -5.78 30.99 0.24
CA ASP A 138 -7.04 31.13 -0.47
C ASP A 138 -7.32 30.01 -1.47
N GLY A 139 -8.44 30.14 -2.18
CA GLY A 139 -8.85 29.30 -3.29
C GLY A 139 -9.06 27.83 -2.93
N LYS A 140 -8.95 26.97 -3.92
CA LYS A 140 -9.13 25.52 -3.76
C LYS A 140 -8.08 24.87 -2.85
N ALA A 141 -6.90 25.47 -2.77
CA ALA A 141 -5.86 25.03 -1.85
C ALA A 141 -6.29 25.24 -0.37
N LEU A 142 -6.98 26.35 -0.08
CA LEU A 142 -7.54 26.56 1.26
C LEU A 142 -8.66 25.57 1.60
N GLU A 143 -9.47 25.19 0.62
CA GLU A 143 -10.47 24.12 0.82
C GLU A 143 -9.80 22.79 1.17
N PHE A 144 -8.73 22.43 0.46
CA PHE A 144 -7.92 21.27 0.79
C PHE A 144 -7.32 21.38 2.20
N LYS A 145 -6.76 22.53 2.57
CA LYS A 145 -6.20 22.77 3.92
C LYS A 145 -7.25 22.54 5.01
N LYS A 146 -8.50 22.98 4.81
CA LYS A 146 -9.61 22.73 5.75
C LYS A 146 -9.88 21.23 5.93
N ILE A 147 -9.84 20.45 4.85
CA ILE A 147 -10.00 18.98 4.93
C ILE A 147 -8.89 18.38 5.81
N ILE A 148 -7.64 18.82 5.66
CA ILE A 148 -6.54 18.34 6.48
C ILE A 148 -6.74 18.71 7.94
N GLU A 149 -7.15 19.96 8.26
CA GLU A 149 -7.42 20.37 9.64
C GLU A 149 -8.56 19.57 10.28
N GLU A 150 -9.64 19.30 9.53
CA GLU A 150 -10.71 18.42 10.01
C GLU A 150 -10.22 17.00 10.29
N LEU A 151 -9.33 16.44 9.43
CA LEU A 151 -8.75 15.13 9.65
C LEU A 151 -7.82 15.09 10.85
N LYS A 152 -7.08 16.17 11.15
CA LYS A 152 -6.28 16.28 12.38
C LYS A 152 -7.16 16.23 13.64
N GLU A 153 -8.34 16.84 13.59
CA GLU A 153 -9.29 16.74 14.71
C GLU A 153 -9.88 15.33 14.84
N ASP A 154 -10.23 14.70 13.70
CA ASP A 154 -10.73 13.33 13.71
C ASP A 154 -9.73 12.33 14.31
N LEU A 155 -8.43 12.50 14.02
CA LEU A 155 -7.36 11.64 14.54
C LEU A 155 -7.35 11.53 16.07
N LYS A 156 -7.81 12.57 16.77
CA LYS A 156 -7.84 12.62 18.23
C LYS A 156 -8.89 11.71 18.87
N SER A 157 -9.87 11.24 18.11
CA SER A 157 -11.09 10.61 18.64
C SER A 157 -11.48 9.27 18.02
N CYS A 158 -10.68 8.72 17.11
CA CYS A 158 -10.96 7.45 16.45
C CYS A 158 -9.78 6.48 16.48
N THR A 159 -10.05 5.21 16.23
CA THR A 159 -9.01 4.21 16.01
C THR A 159 -8.28 4.48 14.71
N LEU A 160 -7.09 3.90 14.53
CA LEU A 160 -6.33 4.06 13.31
C LEU A 160 -7.09 3.57 12.07
N THR A 161 -7.75 2.41 12.19
CA THR A 161 -8.55 1.83 11.09
C THR A 161 -9.74 2.73 10.72
N GLU A 162 -10.47 3.27 11.71
CA GLU A 162 -11.53 4.25 11.49
C GLU A 162 -11.01 5.54 10.88
N PHE A 163 -9.81 5.95 11.29
CA PHE A 163 -9.17 7.14 10.76
C PHE A 163 -8.83 6.99 9.27
N ILE A 164 -8.32 5.84 8.84
CA ILE A 164 -8.09 5.58 7.41
C ILE A 164 -9.39 5.72 6.61
N ASP A 165 -10.51 5.19 7.09
CA ASP A 165 -11.80 5.36 6.43
C ASP A 165 -12.18 6.83 6.29
N LYS A 166 -12.01 7.63 7.36
CA LYS A 166 -12.28 9.08 7.31
C LYS A 166 -11.36 9.80 6.32
N VAL A 167 -10.07 9.43 6.26
CA VAL A 167 -9.14 10.00 5.28
C VAL A 167 -9.61 9.69 3.85
N LEU A 168 -9.95 8.44 3.55
CA LEU A 168 -10.42 8.04 2.23
C LEU A 168 -11.72 8.73 1.81
N ASP A 169 -12.63 8.95 2.76
CA ASP A 169 -13.93 9.59 2.48
C ASP A 169 -13.81 11.12 2.40
N LYS A 170 -13.23 11.78 3.40
CA LYS A 170 -13.11 13.25 3.43
C LYS A 170 -12.17 13.79 2.37
N SER A 171 -11.10 13.07 2.04
CA SER A 171 -10.23 13.43 0.92
C SER A 171 -10.92 13.29 -0.44
N GLY A 172 -11.99 12.50 -0.53
CA GLY A 172 -12.69 12.15 -1.77
C GLY A 172 -11.99 11.07 -2.59
N MET A 173 -10.92 10.43 -2.09
CA MET A 173 -10.19 9.39 -2.84
C MET A 173 -11.09 8.22 -3.20
N ARG A 174 -11.86 7.71 -2.23
CA ARG A 174 -12.79 6.59 -2.45
C ARG A 174 -13.87 6.96 -3.47
N ASN A 175 -14.41 8.15 -3.38
CA ASN A 175 -15.48 8.60 -4.27
C ASN A 175 -14.99 8.77 -5.71
N ALA A 176 -13.82 9.39 -5.89
CA ALA A 176 -13.22 9.59 -7.20
C ALA A 176 -12.95 8.26 -7.93
N LEU A 177 -12.46 7.24 -7.21
CA LEU A 177 -12.24 5.91 -7.78
C LEU A 177 -13.56 5.21 -8.14
N LYS A 178 -14.60 5.32 -7.30
CA LYS A 178 -15.94 4.78 -7.62
C LYS A 178 -16.57 5.44 -8.85
N GLU A 179 -16.32 6.72 -9.06
CA GLU A 179 -16.84 7.46 -10.22
C GLU A 179 -16.11 7.13 -11.51
N GLU A 180 -14.86 6.71 -11.44
CA GLU A 180 -14.03 6.35 -12.62
C GLU A 180 -14.58 5.12 -13.37
N LYS A 181 -15.24 4.18 -12.68
CA LYS A 181 -15.90 2.98 -13.23
C LYS A 181 -15.01 2.16 -14.17
N SER A 182 -13.74 2.06 -13.88
CA SER A 182 -12.76 1.27 -14.62
C SER A 182 -12.31 0.07 -13.79
N LEU A 183 -11.88 -1.00 -14.46
CA LEU A 183 -11.28 -2.16 -13.78
C LEU A 183 -10.03 -1.73 -12.96
N GLU A 184 -9.29 -0.76 -13.46
CA GLU A 184 -8.12 -0.23 -12.76
C GLU A 184 -8.51 0.51 -11.47
N ALA A 185 -9.62 1.26 -11.49
CA ALA A 185 -10.15 1.92 -10.29
C ALA A 185 -10.64 0.90 -9.25
N ASP A 186 -11.28 -0.19 -9.69
CA ASP A 186 -11.71 -1.27 -8.80
C ASP A 186 -10.50 -1.92 -8.11
N ILE A 187 -9.43 -2.22 -8.85
CA ILE A 187 -8.17 -2.75 -8.29
C ILE A 187 -7.56 -1.78 -7.26
N ARG A 188 -7.58 -0.47 -7.55
CA ARG A 188 -7.09 0.54 -6.60
C ARG A 188 -7.95 0.61 -5.34
N LEU A 189 -9.26 0.48 -5.45
CA LEU A 189 -10.15 0.40 -4.30
C LEU A 189 -9.86 -0.83 -3.45
N GLU A 190 -9.68 -2.01 -4.06
CA GLU A 190 -9.28 -3.23 -3.36
C GLU A 190 -7.96 -3.03 -2.60
N ASN A 191 -6.97 -2.36 -3.21
CA ASN A 191 -5.70 -2.06 -2.55
C ASN A 191 -5.87 -1.14 -1.33
N LEU A 192 -6.76 -0.14 -1.41
CA LEU A 192 -7.06 0.75 -0.29
C LEU A 192 -7.79 0.03 0.85
N GLU A 193 -8.72 -0.88 0.52
CA GLU A 193 -9.39 -1.73 1.53
C GLU A 193 -8.39 -2.72 2.17
N GLU A 194 -7.46 -3.27 1.38
CA GLU A 194 -6.38 -4.11 1.91
C GLU A 194 -5.45 -3.33 2.87
N PHE A 195 -5.21 -2.04 2.59
CA PHE A 195 -4.44 -1.19 3.51
C PHE A 195 -5.13 -1.04 4.88
N LYS A 196 -6.45 -1.07 4.94
CA LYS A 196 -7.20 -1.10 6.22
C LYS A 196 -6.95 -2.39 7.00
N SER A 197 -6.78 -3.51 6.31
CA SER A 197 -6.37 -4.75 6.99
C SER A 197 -4.99 -4.63 7.65
N VAL A 198 -4.08 -3.83 7.05
CA VAL A 198 -2.78 -3.51 7.68
C VAL A 198 -2.98 -2.78 9.00
N THR A 199 -3.81 -1.72 9.00
CA THR A 199 -4.06 -0.94 10.23
C THR A 199 -4.72 -1.78 11.31
N LYS A 200 -5.70 -2.59 10.95
CA LYS A 200 -6.38 -3.49 11.89
C LYS A 200 -5.42 -4.50 12.52
N ASN A 201 -4.61 -5.18 11.70
CA ASN A 201 -3.62 -6.14 12.19
C ASN A 201 -2.57 -5.47 13.10
N PHE A 202 -2.24 -4.21 12.80
CA PHE A 202 -1.31 -3.44 13.61
C PHE A 202 -1.94 -3.08 14.97
N GLU A 203 -3.19 -2.62 15.00
CA GLU A 203 -3.96 -2.34 16.23
C GLU A 203 -4.11 -3.58 17.11
N GLU A 204 -4.43 -4.73 16.53
CA GLU A 204 -4.59 -5.99 17.26
C GLU A 204 -3.28 -6.48 17.88
N ARG A 205 -2.13 -6.22 17.24
CA ARG A 205 -0.81 -6.67 17.70
C ARG A 205 -0.21 -5.77 18.77
N VAL A 206 -0.36 -4.45 18.67
CA VAL A 206 0.38 -3.47 19.48
C VAL A 206 -0.55 -2.71 20.45
N GLY A 207 -1.88 -2.77 20.22
CA GLY A 207 -2.87 -2.06 21.04
C GLY A 207 -3.16 -0.64 20.50
N ILE A 208 -3.47 0.31 21.40
CA ILE A 208 -3.76 1.70 20.99
C ILE A 208 -2.46 2.36 20.53
N ILE A 209 -2.41 2.73 19.25
CA ILE A 209 -1.21 3.16 18.57
C ILE A 209 -1.36 4.57 18.04
N SER A 210 -0.26 5.31 18.05
CA SER A 210 -0.16 6.59 17.36
C SER A 210 0.01 6.38 15.84
N LEU A 211 -0.50 7.32 15.06
CA LEU A 211 -0.26 7.37 13.61
C LEU A 211 1.25 7.42 13.29
N GLU A 212 2.04 8.05 14.14
CA GLU A 212 3.50 8.16 14.00
C GLU A 212 4.19 6.79 14.07
N GLU A 213 3.84 5.97 15.07
CA GLU A 213 4.38 4.62 15.22
C GLU A 213 4.03 3.75 14.02
N PHE A 214 2.79 3.85 13.56
CA PHE A 214 2.33 3.14 12.36
C PHE A 214 3.12 3.54 11.11
N LEU A 215 3.28 4.85 10.85
CA LEU A 215 4.04 5.33 9.69
C LEU A 215 5.52 4.95 9.77
N THR A 216 6.09 4.90 10.96
CA THR A 216 7.47 4.44 11.18
C THR A 216 7.61 2.97 10.78
N GLU A 217 6.68 2.10 11.21
CA GLU A 217 6.72 0.69 10.82
C GLU A 217 6.54 0.49 9.31
N ILE A 218 5.60 1.23 8.70
CA ILE A 218 5.41 1.18 7.24
C ILE A 218 6.68 1.61 6.49
N SER A 219 7.38 2.64 6.96
CA SER A 219 8.62 3.10 6.32
C SER A 219 9.70 2.02 6.36
N LEU A 220 9.86 1.33 7.48
CA LEU A 220 10.82 0.22 7.60
C LEU A 220 10.51 -0.93 6.63
N VAL A 221 9.24 -1.24 6.41
CA VAL A 221 8.83 -2.30 5.46
C VAL A 221 9.03 -1.85 4.02
N SER A 222 8.70 -0.60 3.68
CA SER A 222 8.82 -0.08 2.33
C SER A 222 10.28 0.04 1.84
N ASP A 223 11.22 0.32 2.73
CA ASP A 223 12.64 0.45 2.39
C ASP A 223 13.32 -0.90 2.08
N ILE A 224 12.77 -2.01 2.60
CA ILE A 224 13.28 -3.36 2.35
C ILE A 224 12.90 -3.86 0.93
N GLU A 225 11.94 -3.24 0.26
CA GLU A 225 11.48 -3.61 -1.10
C GLU A 225 12.56 -3.49 -2.19
N GLU A 226 13.72 -2.91 -1.91
CA GLU A 226 14.84 -2.77 -2.84
C GLU A 226 15.79 -3.97 -2.89
N TYR A 227 15.33 -5.21 -2.71
CA TYR A 227 16.18 -6.39 -2.97
C TYR A 227 16.49 -6.50 -4.47
N LYS A 228 17.62 -5.91 -4.85
CA LYS A 228 18.11 -5.81 -6.23
C LYS A 228 18.74 -7.12 -6.70
N ASP A 229 18.36 -7.53 -7.90
CA ASP A 229 19.13 -8.30 -8.87
C ASP A 229 19.60 -9.74 -8.56
N ASP A 230 19.05 -10.43 -7.55
CA ASP A 230 19.26 -11.86 -7.44
C ASP A 230 18.38 -12.60 -8.49
N PRO A 231 18.96 -13.34 -9.46
CA PRO A 231 18.17 -14.11 -10.42
C PRO A 231 17.43 -15.30 -9.77
N ASN A 232 17.84 -15.72 -8.56
CA ASN A 232 17.24 -16.82 -7.83
C ASN A 232 16.15 -16.31 -6.86
N ARG A 233 15.00 -15.90 -7.41
CA ARG A 233 13.87 -15.33 -6.66
C ARG A 233 12.56 -16.05 -6.95
N ILE A 234 11.70 -16.18 -5.94
CA ILE A 234 10.31 -16.64 -6.09
C ILE A 234 9.55 -15.63 -6.95
N THR A 235 8.70 -16.14 -7.83
CA THR A 235 7.83 -15.28 -8.65
C THR A 235 6.43 -15.20 -8.02
N LEU A 236 5.97 -13.99 -7.74
CA LEU A 236 4.61 -13.65 -7.33
C LEU A 236 3.87 -13.04 -8.52
N MET A 237 2.69 -13.53 -8.87
CA MET A 237 1.91 -12.99 -9.98
C MET A 237 0.43 -13.33 -9.88
N THR A 238 -0.41 -12.54 -10.55
CA THR A 238 -1.83 -12.89 -10.74
C THR A 238 -1.99 -14.00 -11.78
N VAL A 239 -3.13 -14.70 -11.72
CA VAL A 239 -3.46 -15.81 -12.67
C VAL A 239 -3.83 -15.27 -14.06
N HIS A 240 -3.97 -13.96 -14.25
CA HIS A 240 -4.44 -13.31 -15.51
C HIS A 240 -3.28 -12.79 -16.34
#